data_344eaadc0a9d21840bc5d74375ad42cc
#
_entry.id   344eaadc0a9d21840bc5d74375ad42cc
#
_cell.length_a   1.000
_cell.length_b   1.000
_cell.length_c   1.000
_cell.angle_alpha   90.00
_cell.angle_beta   90.00
_cell.angle_gamma   90.00
#
_symmetry.space_group_name_H-M   'P 1'
#
loop_
_entity.id
_entity.type
_entity.pdbx_description
1 polymer ?
#
loop_
_entity_poly.entity_id
_entity_poly.type
_entity_poly.pdbx_seq_one_letter_code
_entity_poly.pdbx_strand_id
1 'polypeptide(L)'
;MNPADRTYAHEVMESQTFSLRKIGIDITWPVKVSIIGAANPKKSRWNTELSIKENVAMPDSLLSRFGLIFLIRDIPNKEEDLLIAEHIAKVRRGEIEPDLSVNDMTKFINYARTINPMETPEASKTLTDWWGSLREVVQMDGAIAVDYRTIEDLHRLTEAYARLELSEIATVDHAHRAIKLLNDSLHTLGMDTPGQKNESVVNAMTKTQFFEYVFKEPRTMEKAKTLLCEKQKWFNEWSAEKMIQDFHGSGRLMESGGKYQWV
;
A
#
# COMPACT_ATOMS: atom_id res chain seq x y z
N MET A 1 -15.53 11.68 -10.55
CA MET A 1 -15.39 12.83 -9.62
C MET A 1 -15.06 14.07 -10.43
N ASN A 2 -15.89 15.12 -10.33
CA ASN A 2 -15.73 16.38 -11.04
C ASN A 2 -14.47 17.11 -10.52
N PRO A 3 -13.72 17.90 -11.34
CA PRO A 3 -12.59 18.69 -10.87
C PRO A 3 -12.89 19.63 -9.70
N ALA A 4 -14.07 20.24 -9.66
CA ALA A 4 -14.51 21.08 -8.54
C ALA A 4 -14.64 20.27 -7.23
N ASP A 5 -15.21 19.06 -7.30
CA ASP A 5 -15.38 18.19 -6.12
C ASP A 5 -14.02 17.74 -5.55
N ARG A 6 -13.00 17.60 -6.40
CA ARG A 6 -11.64 17.26 -5.96
C ARG A 6 -11.02 18.37 -5.12
N THR A 7 -11.27 19.63 -5.47
CA THR A 7 -10.76 20.78 -4.71
C THR A 7 -11.33 20.78 -3.29
N TYR A 8 -12.63 20.52 -3.14
CA TYR A 8 -13.27 20.42 -1.83
C TYR A 8 -12.74 19.21 -1.04
N ALA A 9 -12.53 18.05 -1.70
CA ALA A 9 -11.93 16.90 -1.05
C ALA A 9 -10.52 17.21 -0.50
N HIS A 10 -9.70 17.98 -1.26
CA HIS A 10 -8.39 18.42 -0.79
C HIS A 10 -8.46 19.25 0.49
N GLU A 11 -9.35 20.24 0.53
CA GLU A 11 -9.53 21.11 1.70
C GLU A 11 -9.96 20.31 2.93
N VAL A 12 -10.97 19.45 2.76
CA VAL A 12 -11.48 18.60 3.86
C VAL A 12 -10.41 17.62 4.37
N MET A 13 -9.62 17.01 3.49
CA MET A 13 -8.56 16.07 3.88
C MET A 13 -7.38 16.75 4.56
N GLU A 14 -7.10 18.00 4.24
CA GLU A 14 -5.92 18.72 4.75
C GLU A 14 -6.22 19.52 6.01
N SER A 15 -7.26 20.35 5.97
CA SER A 15 -7.58 21.30 7.05
C SER A 15 -8.77 20.88 7.91
N GLN A 16 -9.48 19.81 7.53
CA GLN A 16 -10.73 19.40 8.15
C GLN A 16 -11.76 20.55 8.20
N THR A 17 -11.74 21.39 7.16
CA THR A 17 -12.68 22.50 6.97
C THR A 17 -13.30 22.43 5.59
N PHE A 18 -14.48 22.98 5.47
CA PHE A 18 -15.15 23.17 4.19
C PHE A 18 -15.51 24.66 4.04
N SER A 19 -14.93 25.32 3.03
CA SER A 19 -15.15 26.74 2.78
C SER A 19 -16.06 26.93 1.58
N LEU A 20 -17.17 27.63 1.79
CA LEU A 20 -18.07 28.04 0.73
C LEU A 20 -17.94 29.56 0.51
N ARG A 21 -17.36 29.93 -0.64
CA ARG A 21 -17.25 31.30 -1.08
C ARG A 21 -18.14 31.51 -2.30
N LYS A 22 -19.27 32.13 -2.10
CA LYS A 22 -20.22 32.49 -3.17
C LYS A 22 -20.74 33.89 -2.93
N ILE A 23 -21.19 34.57 -3.98
CA ILE A 23 -21.64 35.99 -3.99
C ILE A 23 -22.25 36.40 -2.64
N GLY A 24 -21.49 37.18 -1.83
CA GLY A 24 -21.92 37.67 -0.53
C GLY A 24 -21.91 36.67 0.64
N ILE A 25 -21.47 35.45 0.42
CA ILE A 25 -21.36 34.41 1.44
C ILE A 25 -19.91 33.94 1.50
N ASP A 26 -19.27 34.09 2.65
CA ASP A 26 -17.95 33.47 2.97
C ASP A 26 -18.09 32.78 4.33
N ILE A 27 -18.27 31.46 4.27
CA ILE A 27 -18.49 30.64 5.47
C ILE A 27 -17.53 29.46 5.42
N THR A 28 -16.85 29.22 6.54
CA THR A 28 -16.01 28.03 6.73
C THR A 28 -16.57 27.20 7.88
N TRP A 29 -16.86 25.92 7.61
CA TRP A 29 -17.33 24.96 8.60
C TRP A 29 -16.20 24.01 9.01
N PRO A 30 -16.04 23.66 10.27
CA PRO A 30 -15.22 22.55 10.70
C PRO A 30 -15.89 21.23 10.27
N VAL A 31 -15.16 20.40 9.53
CA VAL A 31 -15.67 19.13 8.99
C VAL A 31 -14.68 18.02 9.35
N LYS A 32 -14.91 17.38 10.51
CA LYS A 32 -14.11 16.23 10.96
C LYS A 32 -14.69 14.95 10.36
N VAL A 33 -14.13 14.50 9.24
CA VAL A 33 -14.60 13.29 8.53
C VAL A 33 -13.45 12.32 8.29
N SER A 34 -13.79 11.04 8.23
CA SER A 34 -12.94 9.99 7.66
C SER A 34 -13.42 9.70 6.25
N ILE A 35 -12.50 9.61 5.30
CA ILE A 35 -12.82 9.39 3.89
C ILE A 35 -12.41 7.97 3.50
N ILE A 36 -13.37 7.17 3.05
CA ILE A 36 -13.15 5.88 2.44
C ILE A 36 -13.53 5.99 0.97
N GLY A 37 -12.56 5.78 0.08
CA GLY A 37 -12.76 5.84 -1.37
C GLY A 37 -12.65 4.49 -2.03
N ALA A 38 -13.49 4.22 -3.03
CA ALA A 38 -13.34 3.10 -3.93
C ALA A 38 -13.26 3.64 -5.37
N ALA A 39 -12.31 3.12 -6.15
CA ALA A 39 -12.09 3.56 -7.52
C ALA A 39 -11.69 2.40 -8.41
N ASN A 40 -12.13 2.44 -9.67
CA ASN A 40 -11.69 1.53 -10.70
C ASN A 40 -10.47 2.10 -11.45
N PRO A 41 -9.63 1.23 -12.03
CA PRO A 41 -8.55 1.67 -12.90
C PRO A 41 -9.08 2.46 -14.11
N LYS A 42 -8.28 3.42 -14.58
CA LYS A 42 -8.60 4.31 -15.69
C LYS A 42 -9.00 3.58 -16.99
N LYS A 43 -8.41 2.40 -17.24
CA LYS A 43 -8.66 1.56 -18.42
C LYS A 43 -9.51 0.32 -18.11
N SER A 44 -10.35 0.35 -17.09
CA SER A 44 -11.20 -0.75 -16.61
C SER A 44 -10.46 -2.01 -16.14
N ARG A 45 -9.18 -2.14 -16.42
CA ARG A 45 -8.29 -3.20 -15.92
C ARG A 45 -7.00 -2.59 -15.42
N TRP A 46 -6.47 -3.19 -14.36
CA TRP A 46 -5.16 -2.83 -13.85
C TRP A 46 -4.07 -3.28 -14.83
N ASN A 47 -3.18 -2.36 -15.22
CA ASN A 47 -2.00 -2.68 -16.01
C ASN A 47 -0.78 -2.74 -15.09
N THR A 48 -0.16 -3.91 -14.97
CA THR A 48 1.01 -4.14 -14.12
C THR A 48 2.29 -3.46 -14.65
N GLU A 49 2.29 -3.05 -15.93
CA GLU A 49 3.41 -2.33 -16.54
C GLU A 49 3.39 -0.83 -16.26
N LEU A 50 2.26 -0.31 -15.77
CA LEU A 50 2.08 1.10 -15.48
C LEU A 50 2.20 1.35 -13.97
N SER A 51 2.70 2.52 -13.61
CA SER A 51 2.69 2.99 -12.23
C SER A 51 1.26 3.13 -11.69
N ILE A 52 1.12 3.21 -10.36
CA ILE A 52 -0.18 3.47 -9.71
C ILE A 52 -0.83 4.74 -10.27
N LYS A 53 -0.06 5.80 -10.46
CA LYS A 53 -0.50 7.09 -10.98
C LYS A 53 -1.08 7.01 -12.38
N GLU A 54 -0.50 6.17 -13.23
CA GLU A 54 -0.97 5.96 -14.59
C GLU A 54 -2.21 5.06 -14.64
N ASN A 55 -2.33 4.14 -13.70
CA ASN A 55 -3.50 3.26 -13.58
C ASN A 55 -4.72 3.99 -13.00
N VAL A 56 -4.53 4.93 -12.08
CA VAL A 56 -5.62 5.61 -11.36
C VAL A 56 -5.79 7.03 -11.90
N ALA A 57 -7.04 7.43 -12.20
CA ALA A 57 -7.37 8.77 -12.70
C ALA A 57 -7.44 9.80 -11.56
N MET A 58 -6.49 9.75 -10.60
CA MET A 58 -6.41 10.69 -9.48
C MET A 58 -5.12 11.49 -9.50
N PRO A 59 -5.16 12.79 -9.15
CA PRO A 59 -3.94 13.58 -8.98
C PRO A 59 -3.08 13.05 -7.83
N ASP A 60 -1.76 13.14 -7.96
CA ASP A 60 -0.79 12.75 -6.94
C ASP A 60 -1.05 13.44 -5.60
N SER A 61 -1.42 14.72 -5.66
CA SER A 61 -1.76 15.53 -4.49
C SER A 61 -2.97 15.02 -3.71
N LEU A 62 -3.87 14.26 -4.34
CA LEU A 62 -4.98 13.60 -3.66
C LEU A 62 -4.58 12.21 -3.17
N LEU A 63 -3.84 11.44 -3.98
CA LEU A 63 -3.36 10.11 -3.59
C LEU A 63 -2.47 10.17 -2.34
N SER A 64 -1.58 11.16 -2.24
CA SER A 64 -0.70 11.35 -1.07
C SER A 64 -1.43 11.72 0.23
N ARG A 65 -2.73 12.00 0.18
CA ARG A 65 -3.56 12.29 1.35
C ARG A 65 -4.30 11.08 1.91
N PHE A 66 -4.28 9.96 1.19
CA PHE A 66 -4.80 8.70 1.72
C PHE A 66 -3.72 8.01 2.54
N GLY A 67 -3.96 7.80 3.81
CA GLY A 67 -3.03 7.10 4.70
C GLY A 67 -2.88 5.62 4.37
N LEU A 68 -3.92 5.01 3.79
CA LEU A 68 -3.93 3.60 3.36
C LEU A 68 -4.53 3.50 1.95
N ILE A 69 -3.86 2.73 1.10
CA ILE A 69 -4.32 2.44 -0.27
C ILE A 69 -4.17 0.94 -0.51
N PHE A 70 -5.29 0.25 -0.74
CA PHE A 70 -5.29 -1.18 -1.05
C PHE A 70 -5.63 -1.43 -2.51
N LEU A 71 -4.78 -2.17 -3.20
CA LEU A 71 -5.05 -2.64 -4.54
C LEU A 71 -5.69 -4.02 -4.48
N ILE A 72 -6.99 -4.10 -4.79
CA ILE A 72 -7.72 -5.35 -4.88
C ILE A 72 -7.75 -5.77 -6.34
N ARG A 73 -7.07 -6.88 -6.65
CA ARG A 73 -7.04 -7.44 -8.02
C ARG A 73 -8.01 -8.59 -8.12
N ASP A 74 -8.77 -8.60 -9.20
CA ASP A 74 -9.58 -9.74 -9.61
C ASP A 74 -8.72 -10.67 -10.46
N ILE A 75 -8.13 -11.69 -9.82
CA ILE A 75 -7.30 -12.71 -10.47
C ILE A 75 -8.13 -13.99 -10.48
N PRO A 76 -8.58 -14.47 -11.66
CA PRO A 76 -9.38 -15.68 -11.74
C PRO A 76 -8.69 -16.88 -11.09
N ASN A 77 -9.33 -17.44 -10.07
CA ASN A 77 -8.93 -18.68 -9.40
C ASN A 77 -10.16 -19.55 -9.19
N LYS A 78 -10.27 -20.63 -9.97
CA LYS A 78 -11.46 -21.47 -9.99
C LYS A 78 -11.90 -21.95 -8.61
N GLU A 79 -10.97 -22.28 -7.72
CA GLU A 79 -11.30 -22.82 -6.39
C GLU A 79 -11.86 -21.70 -5.48
N GLU A 80 -11.18 -20.56 -5.46
CA GLU A 80 -11.63 -19.39 -4.68
C GLU A 80 -12.93 -18.81 -5.23
N ASP A 81 -13.06 -18.72 -6.56
CA ASP A 81 -14.26 -18.20 -7.23
C ASP A 81 -15.51 -19.06 -6.89
N LEU A 82 -15.35 -20.39 -6.83
CA LEU A 82 -16.44 -21.30 -6.43
C LEU A 82 -16.82 -21.10 -4.97
N LEU A 83 -15.86 -20.94 -4.05
CA LEU A 83 -16.14 -20.67 -2.64
C LEU A 83 -16.87 -19.35 -2.45
N ILE A 84 -16.46 -18.31 -3.15
CA ILE A 84 -17.11 -17.00 -3.13
C ILE A 84 -18.53 -17.09 -3.70
N ALA A 85 -18.72 -17.78 -4.82
CA ALA A 85 -20.04 -17.97 -5.43
C ALA A 85 -20.99 -18.74 -4.51
N GLU A 86 -20.50 -19.79 -3.84
CA GLU A 86 -21.28 -20.55 -2.85
C GLU A 86 -21.65 -19.70 -1.63
N HIS A 87 -20.69 -18.91 -1.12
CA HIS A 87 -20.95 -17.98 -0.02
C HIS A 87 -22.04 -16.96 -0.38
N ILE A 88 -21.96 -16.33 -1.56
CA ILE A 88 -22.98 -15.41 -2.06
C ILE A 88 -24.35 -16.10 -2.13
N ALA A 89 -24.40 -17.34 -2.60
CA ALA A 89 -25.63 -18.09 -2.68
C ALA A 89 -26.24 -18.36 -1.28
N LYS A 90 -25.42 -18.71 -0.29
CA LYS A 90 -25.85 -18.92 1.11
C LYS A 90 -26.38 -17.62 1.73
N VAL A 91 -25.69 -16.50 1.53
CA VAL A 91 -26.16 -15.18 2.00
C VAL A 91 -27.52 -14.83 1.39
N ARG A 92 -27.69 -15.05 0.08
CA ARG A 92 -28.98 -14.78 -0.61
C ARG A 92 -30.15 -15.65 -0.11
N ARG A 93 -29.84 -16.86 0.32
CA ARG A 93 -30.87 -17.76 0.92
C ARG A 93 -31.13 -17.48 2.40
N GLY A 94 -30.41 -16.54 3.02
CA GLY A 94 -30.52 -16.23 4.45
C GLY A 94 -29.97 -17.35 5.36
N GLU A 95 -29.08 -18.18 4.85
CA GLU A 95 -28.46 -19.29 5.62
C GLU A 95 -27.27 -18.80 6.48
N ILE A 96 -26.80 -17.59 6.25
CA ILE A 96 -25.69 -16.98 6.99
C ILE A 96 -26.21 -15.76 7.72
N GLU A 97 -26.15 -15.82 9.04
CA GLU A 97 -26.40 -14.68 9.90
C GLU A 97 -25.06 -14.00 10.27
N PRO A 98 -25.01 -12.67 10.34
CA PRO A 98 -23.81 -11.98 10.78
C PRO A 98 -23.54 -12.24 12.27
N ASP A 99 -22.27 -12.41 12.66
CA ASP A 99 -21.84 -12.63 14.05
C ASP A 99 -22.25 -11.46 14.98
N LEU A 100 -22.36 -10.26 14.43
CA LEU A 100 -22.78 -9.06 15.14
C LEU A 100 -23.95 -8.37 14.45
N SER A 101 -24.96 -7.99 15.22
CA SER A 101 -26.06 -7.17 14.70
C SER A 101 -25.58 -5.75 14.38
N VAL A 102 -26.23 -5.09 13.40
CA VAL A 102 -25.97 -3.68 13.07
C VAL A 102 -26.15 -2.78 14.30
N ASN A 103 -27.13 -3.10 15.18
CA ASN A 103 -27.39 -2.35 16.39
C ASN A 103 -26.23 -2.47 17.40
N ASP A 104 -25.70 -3.66 17.59
CA ASP A 104 -24.57 -3.86 18.52
C ASP A 104 -23.29 -3.25 17.99
N MET A 105 -23.04 -3.35 16.67
CA MET A 105 -21.93 -2.65 16.03
C MET A 105 -22.06 -1.13 16.21
N THR A 106 -23.26 -0.58 16.05
CA THR A 106 -23.51 0.86 16.25
C THR A 106 -23.23 1.29 17.68
N LYS A 107 -23.69 0.51 18.68
CA LYS A 107 -23.44 0.77 20.09
C LYS A 107 -21.94 0.74 20.39
N PHE A 108 -21.24 -0.28 19.88
CA PHE A 108 -19.80 -0.43 20.05
C PHE A 108 -19.05 0.77 19.49
N ILE A 109 -19.33 1.16 18.23
CA ILE A 109 -18.67 2.31 17.58
C ILE A 109 -18.94 3.60 18.36
N ASN A 110 -20.18 3.83 18.81
CA ASN A 110 -20.53 5.02 19.57
C ASN A 110 -19.77 5.07 20.90
N TYR A 111 -19.62 3.95 21.58
CA TYR A 111 -18.84 3.88 22.82
C TYR A 111 -17.33 4.06 22.55
N ALA A 112 -16.78 3.35 21.56
CA ALA A 112 -15.37 3.47 21.19
C ALA A 112 -14.97 4.91 20.81
N ARG A 113 -15.87 5.68 20.21
CA ARG A 113 -15.64 7.11 19.90
C ARG A 113 -15.53 8.02 21.11
N THR A 114 -15.98 7.60 22.29
CA THR A 114 -15.81 8.37 23.53
C THR A 114 -14.43 8.21 24.15
N ILE A 115 -13.68 7.19 23.71
CA ILE A 115 -12.34 6.88 24.22
C ILE A 115 -11.31 7.70 23.45
N ASN A 116 -10.41 8.36 24.20
CA ASN A 116 -9.30 9.11 23.64
C ASN A 116 -7.98 8.49 24.14
N PRO A 117 -7.44 7.48 23.41
CA PRO A 117 -6.24 6.79 23.82
C PRO A 117 -5.04 7.74 23.87
N MET A 118 -4.18 7.57 24.86
CA MET A 118 -2.88 8.23 24.92
C MET A 118 -1.78 7.21 24.60
N GLU A 119 -0.89 7.59 23.73
CA GLU A 119 0.25 6.73 23.38
C GLU A 119 1.28 6.69 24.49
N THR A 120 1.86 5.50 24.72
CA THR A 120 3.03 5.38 25.58
C THR A 120 4.28 5.89 24.86
N PRO A 121 5.30 6.40 25.58
CA PRO A 121 6.55 6.82 24.97
C PRO A 121 7.23 5.72 24.13
N GLU A 122 7.10 4.48 24.57
CA GLU A 122 7.65 3.30 23.89
C GLU A 122 6.91 3.05 22.56
N ALA A 123 5.58 3.23 22.53
CA ALA A 123 4.79 3.09 21.30
C ALA A 123 5.21 4.17 20.28
N SER A 124 5.25 5.44 20.70
CA SER A 124 5.68 6.56 19.84
C SER A 124 7.11 6.36 19.32
N LYS A 125 8.02 5.84 20.15
CA LYS A 125 9.38 5.52 19.72
C LYS A 125 9.40 4.42 18.67
N THR A 126 8.63 3.35 18.87
CA THR A 126 8.51 2.24 17.90
C THR A 126 8.04 2.73 16.53
N LEU A 127 7.04 3.62 16.49
CA LEU A 127 6.55 4.22 15.25
C LEU A 127 7.62 5.07 14.56
N THR A 128 8.32 5.90 15.34
CA THR A 128 9.36 6.81 14.82
C THR A 128 10.55 6.04 14.25
N ASP A 129 11.03 5.02 14.96
CA ASP A 129 12.15 4.19 14.53
C ASP A 129 11.82 3.44 13.24
N TRP A 130 10.61 2.85 13.18
CA TRP A 130 10.14 2.15 11.98
C TRP A 130 9.96 3.10 10.78
N TRP A 131 9.35 4.28 10.99
CA TRP A 131 9.16 5.27 9.92
C TRP A 131 10.49 5.79 9.37
N GLY A 132 11.49 6.01 10.24
CA GLY A 132 12.84 6.36 9.83
C GLY A 132 13.43 5.31 8.88
N SER A 133 13.34 4.03 9.26
CA SER A 133 13.80 2.92 8.44
C SER A 133 13.03 2.79 7.12
N LEU A 134 11.72 3.05 7.13
CA LEU A 134 10.90 3.04 5.91
C LEU A 134 11.37 4.10 4.91
N ARG A 135 11.69 5.30 5.38
CA ARG A 135 12.18 6.38 4.51
C ARG A 135 13.50 6.05 3.83
N GLU A 136 14.39 5.32 4.51
CA GLU A 136 15.64 4.85 3.91
C GLU A 136 15.39 3.86 2.77
N VAL A 137 14.42 2.95 2.93
CA VAL A 137 14.08 1.95 1.91
C VAL A 137 13.39 2.59 0.71
N VAL A 138 12.42 3.50 0.94
CA VAL A 138 11.54 4.05 -0.11
C VAL A 138 12.20 5.16 -0.93
N GLN A 139 13.22 5.85 -0.43
CA GLN A 139 13.96 6.87 -1.20
C GLN A 139 14.51 6.36 -2.54
N MET A 140 14.57 5.05 -2.72
CA MET A 140 15.12 4.42 -3.93
C MET A 140 14.09 4.20 -5.06
N ASP A 141 12.77 4.23 -4.83
CA ASP A 141 11.77 3.71 -5.80
C ASP A 141 10.70 4.70 -6.33
N GLY A 142 10.60 5.92 -5.79
CA GLY A 142 9.82 7.02 -6.42
C GLY A 142 8.30 6.83 -6.63
N ALA A 143 7.66 5.77 -6.12
CA ALA A 143 6.27 5.42 -6.46
C ALA A 143 5.23 6.19 -5.62
N ILE A 144 5.38 6.28 -4.31
CA ILE A 144 4.56 7.09 -3.40
C ILE A 144 5.50 7.74 -2.39
N ALA A 145 5.34 9.04 -2.17
CA ALA A 145 6.16 9.74 -1.19
C ALA A 145 5.78 9.29 0.23
N VAL A 146 6.75 8.71 0.95
CA VAL A 146 6.66 8.53 2.39
C VAL A 146 7.09 9.83 3.04
N ASP A 147 6.11 10.62 3.45
CA ASP A 147 6.29 11.95 4.03
C ASP A 147 5.94 11.99 5.54
N TYR A 148 5.89 13.18 6.12
CA TYR A 148 5.50 13.36 7.51
C TYR A 148 4.03 13.01 7.79
N ARG A 149 3.15 12.94 6.77
CA ARG A 149 1.78 12.46 6.95
C ARG A 149 1.75 10.98 7.30
N THR A 150 2.66 10.20 6.76
CA THR A 150 2.76 8.76 7.05
C THR A 150 2.96 8.47 8.53
N ILE A 151 3.81 9.25 9.23
CA ILE A 151 3.98 9.07 10.68
C ILE A 151 2.74 9.53 11.45
N GLU A 152 2.07 10.62 11.04
CA GLU A 152 0.80 11.04 11.63
C GLU A 152 -0.30 9.98 11.45
N ASP A 153 -0.36 9.34 10.28
CA ASP A 153 -1.31 8.27 10.01
C ASP A 153 -1.03 7.03 10.87
N LEU A 154 0.24 6.70 11.11
CA LEU A 154 0.62 5.65 12.05
C LEU A 154 0.14 5.92 13.47
N HIS A 155 0.31 7.15 13.99
CA HIS A 155 -0.23 7.54 15.29
C HIS A 155 -1.76 7.39 15.33
N ARG A 156 -2.47 7.89 14.31
CA ARG A 156 -3.94 7.75 14.21
C ARG A 156 -4.40 6.29 14.16
N LEU A 157 -3.68 5.43 13.43
CA LEU A 157 -3.96 4.00 13.36
C LEU A 157 -3.71 3.30 14.69
N THR A 158 -2.63 3.67 15.39
CA THR A 158 -2.30 3.14 16.72
C THR A 158 -3.39 3.47 17.73
N GLU A 159 -3.86 4.73 17.75
CA GLU A 159 -5.00 5.14 18.56
C GLU A 159 -6.30 4.40 18.15
N ALA A 160 -6.51 4.17 16.84
CA ALA A 160 -7.68 3.45 16.37
C ALA A 160 -7.68 1.99 16.84
N TYR A 161 -6.51 1.33 16.86
CA TYR A 161 -6.40 -0.01 17.43
C TYR A 161 -6.67 -0.04 18.94
N ALA A 162 -6.19 0.95 19.70
CA ALA A 162 -6.53 1.06 21.12
C ALA A 162 -8.04 1.28 21.34
N ARG A 163 -8.69 2.12 20.50
CA ARG A 163 -10.15 2.30 20.52
C ARG A 163 -10.92 1.02 20.22
N LEU A 164 -10.42 0.18 19.28
CA LEU A 164 -11.02 -1.13 18.98
C LEU A 164 -10.99 -2.06 20.20
N GLU A 165 -10.00 -1.94 21.06
CA GLU A 165 -9.89 -2.69 22.30
C GLU A 165 -10.51 -1.98 23.51
N LEU A 166 -11.16 -0.84 23.28
CA LEU A 166 -11.74 0.02 24.31
C LEU A 166 -10.72 0.43 25.37
N SER A 167 -9.47 0.60 24.98
CA SER A 167 -8.34 0.96 25.84
C SER A 167 -8.10 2.47 25.82
N GLU A 168 -7.84 3.05 26.96
CA GLU A 168 -7.42 4.46 27.11
C GLU A 168 -5.91 4.64 26.87
N ILE A 169 -5.16 3.54 26.74
CA ILE A 169 -3.70 3.54 26.53
C ILE A 169 -3.37 2.84 25.23
N ALA A 170 -2.67 3.53 24.34
CA ALA A 170 -2.15 2.97 23.11
C ALA A 170 -0.71 2.46 23.34
N THR A 171 -0.56 1.15 23.33
CA THR A 171 0.67 0.42 23.67
C THR A 171 1.52 0.11 22.44
N VAL A 172 2.70 -0.46 22.65
CA VAL A 172 3.60 -0.96 21.61
C VAL A 172 2.91 -2.03 20.71
N ASP A 173 2.01 -2.84 21.27
CA ASP A 173 1.27 -3.83 20.47
C ASP A 173 0.35 -3.16 19.45
N HIS A 174 -0.36 -2.11 19.85
CA HIS A 174 -1.17 -1.30 18.94
C HIS A 174 -0.31 -0.66 17.85
N ALA A 175 0.90 -0.17 18.20
CA ALA A 175 1.85 0.38 17.23
C ALA A 175 2.32 -0.67 16.21
N HIS A 176 2.64 -1.88 16.65
CA HIS A 176 3.00 -2.98 15.74
C HIS A 176 1.86 -3.36 14.79
N ARG A 177 0.62 -3.36 15.27
CA ARG A 177 -0.56 -3.63 14.42
C ARG A 177 -0.79 -2.53 13.40
N ALA A 178 -0.59 -1.27 13.77
CA ALA A 178 -0.64 -0.14 12.85
C ALA A 178 0.45 -0.24 11.77
N ILE A 179 1.68 -0.55 12.16
CA ILE A 179 2.80 -0.81 11.25
C ILE A 179 2.47 -1.95 10.28
N LYS A 180 1.93 -3.06 10.80
CA LYS A 180 1.54 -4.20 9.96
C LYS A 180 0.50 -3.80 8.93
N LEU A 181 -0.55 -3.08 9.32
CA LEU A 181 -1.59 -2.63 8.39
C LEU A 181 -1.04 -1.72 7.29
N LEU A 182 -0.13 -0.80 7.65
CA LEU A 182 0.52 0.05 6.66
C LEU A 182 1.45 -0.76 5.75
N ASN A 183 2.22 -1.72 6.28
CA ASN A 183 3.01 -2.65 5.48
C ASN A 183 2.14 -3.41 4.48
N ASP A 184 1.02 -3.98 4.93
CA ASP A 184 0.09 -4.69 4.06
C ASP A 184 -0.44 -3.79 2.94
N SER A 185 -0.75 -2.52 3.24
CA SER A 185 -1.14 -1.52 2.25
C SER A 185 -0.02 -1.26 1.23
N LEU A 186 1.20 -0.97 1.68
CA LEU A 186 2.36 -0.71 0.83
C LEU A 186 2.71 -1.92 -0.04
N HIS A 187 2.59 -3.14 0.50
CA HIS A 187 2.81 -4.36 -0.24
C HIS A 187 1.80 -4.56 -1.37
N THR A 188 0.52 -4.19 -1.20
CA THR A 188 -0.44 -4.27 -2.31
C THR A 188 -0.07 -3.34 -3.46
N LEU A 189 0.64 -2.26 -3.17
CA LEU A 189 1.13 -1.28 -4.14
C LEU A 189 2.48 -1.66 -4.77
N GLY A 190 3.07 -2.75 -4.31
CA GLY A 190 4.33 -3.22 -4.82
C GLY A 190 5.56 -2.58 -4.17
N MET A 191 5.44 -1.96 -3.00
CA MET A 191 6.56 -1.31 -2.31
C MET A 191 7.24 -2.25 -1.33
N ASP A 192 8.57 -2.15 -1.25
CA ASP A 192 9.35 -2.81 -0.21
C ASP A 192 9.21 -2.06 1.13
N THR A 193 9.27 -2.79 2.24
CA THR A 193 9.20 -2.23 3.59
C THR A 193 10.36 -2.73 4.45
N PRO A 194 10.69 -2.06 5.57
CA PRO A 194 11.81 -2.48 6.42
C PRO A 194 11.71 -3.94 6.84
N GLY A 195 12.75 -4.70 6.52
CA GLY A 195 12.83 -6.14 6.85
C GLY A 195 11.99 -7.08 5.98
N GLN A 196 11.17 -6.56 5.07
CA GLN A 196 10.35 -7.37 4.17
C GLN A 196 10.49 -6.90 2.72
N LYS A 197 11.02 -7.76 1.87
CA LYS A 197 11.00 -7.55 0.41
C LYS A 197 9.65 -8.02 -0.13
N ASN A 198 9.03 -7.19 -0.95
CA ASN A 198 7.73 -7.52 -1.52
C ASN A 198 7.87 -8.56 -2.63
N GLU A 199 7.57 -9.82 -2.33
CA GLU A 199 7.61 -10.90 -3.33
C GLU A 199 6.55 -10.72 -4.42
N SER A 200 5.46 -9.97 -4.16
CA SER A 200 4.44 -9.68 -5.17
C SER A 200 4.91 -8.70 -6.23
N VAL A 201 5.88 -7.83 -5.91
CA VAL A 201 6.54 -6.96 -6.88
C VAL A 201 7.32 -7.79 -7.89
N VAL A 202 8.06 -8.79 -7.40
CA VAL A 202 8.82 -9.71 -8.24
C VAL A 202 7.89 -10.48 -9.18
N ASN A 203 6.71 -10.88 -8.70
CA ASN A 203 5.71 -11.59 -9.51
C ASN A 203 4.93 -10.67 -10.50
N ALA A 204 4.92 -9.36 -10.25
CA ALA A 204 4.29 -8.36 -11.12
C ALA A 204 5.25 -7.70 -12.11
N MET A 205 6.56 -7.93 -11.96
CA MET A 205 7.58 -7.39 -12.85
C MET A 205 7.48 -8.04 -14.24
N THR A 206 7.75 -7.24 -15.27
CA THR A 206 8.06 -7.80 -16.59
C THR A 206 9.41 -8.54 -16.52
N LYS A 207 9.65 -9.42 -17.50
CA LYS A 207 10.92 -10.16 -17.59
C LYS A 207 12.16 -9.26 -17.49
N THR A 208 12.11 -8.09 -18.11
CA THR A 208 13.20 -7.10 -18.10
C THR A 208 13.32 -6.41 -16.73
N GLN A 209 12.22 -5.97 -16.14
CA GLN A 209 12.23 -5.34 -14.81
C GLN A 209 12.74 -6.29 -13.72
N PHE A 210 12.36 -7.57 -13.80
CA PHE A 210 12.89 -8.56 -12.87
C PHE A 210 14.40 -8.78 -13.05
N PHE A 211 14.85 -8.74 -14.28
CA PHE A 211 16.28 -8.83 -14.59
C PHE A 211 17.03 -7.60 -14.03
N GLU A 212 16.54 -6.38 -14.22
CA GLU A 212 17.08 -5.14 -13.63
C GLU A 212 17.12 -5.23 -12.10
N TYR A 213 16.04 -5.71 -11.49
CA TYR A 213 15.96 -5.90 -10.03
C TYR A 213 17.04 -6.86 -9.51
N VAL A 214 17.28 -7.98 -10.20
CA VAL A 214 18.31 -8.95 -9.81
C VAL A 214 19.72 -8.33 -9.86
N PHE A 215 19.98 -7.41 -10.81
CA PHE A 215 21.27 -6.78 -11.00
C PHE A 215 21.40 -5.38 -10.40
N LYS A 216 20.42 -4.91 -9.67
CA LYS A 216 20.50 -3.65 -8.89
C LYS A 216 21.69 -3.67 -7.90
N GLU A 217 21.96 -4.85 -7.32
CA GLU A 217 23.17 -5.10 -6.51
C GLU A 217 24.19 -5.90 -7.33
N PRO A 218 25.51 -5.64 -7.16
CA PRO A 218 26.55 -6.40 -7.85
C PRO A 218 26.50 -7.89 -7.51
N ARG A 219 26.30 -8.76 -8.49
CA ARG A 219 26.17 -10.22 -8.30
C ARG A 219 27.05 -11.00 -9.25
N THR A 220 27.57 -12.13 -8.76
CA THR A 220 28.26 -13.08 -9.63
C THR A 220 27.26 -13.76 -10.58
N MET A 221 27.76 -14.22 -11.74
CA MET A 221 26.98 -14.90 -12.77
C MET A 221 26.13 -16.07 -12.17
N GLU A 222 26.74 -16.90 -11.33
CA GLU A 222 26.08 -18.06 -10.72
C GLU A 222 24.92 -17.64 -9.78
N LYS A 223 25.17 -16.68 -8.87
CA LYS A 223 24.12 -16.18 -7.97
C LYS A 223 22.99 -15.52 -8.72
N ALA A 224 23.26 -14.78 -9.78
CA ALA A 224 22.25 -14.17 -10.60
C ALA A 224 21.42 -15.22 -11.36
N LYS A 225 22.03 -16.23 -11.93
CA LYS A 225 21.33 -17.35 -12.59
C LYS A 225 20.40 -18.06 -11.61
N THR A 226 20.89 -18.44 -10.43
CA THR A 226 20.08 -19.09 -9.39
C THR A 226 18.84 -18.27 -9.07
N LEU A 227 19.00 -16.97 -8.78
CA LEU A 227 17.87 -16.08 -8.46
C LEU A 227 16.88 -15.93 -9.63
N LEU A 228 17.38 -15.82 -10.88
CA LEU A 228 16.54 -15.72 -12.05
C LEU A 228 15.71 -17.00 -12.24
N CYS A 229 16.31 -18.17 -12.04
CA CYS A 229 15.65 -19.46 -12.24
C CYS A 229 14.72 -19.87 -11.08
N GLU A 230 15.09 -19.56 -9.82
CA GLU A 230 14.28 -19.91 -8.65
C GLU A 230 13.02 -19.05 -8.49
N LYS A 231 13.12 -17.75 -8.77
CA LYS A 231 12.03 -16.79 -8.52
C LYS A 231 11.07 -16.59 -9.68
N GLN A 232 11.43 -17.01 -10.91
CA GLN A 232 10.59 -16.79 -12.09
C GLN A 232 10.59 -17.98 -13.05
N LYS A 233 9.40 -18.44 -13.40
CA LYS A 233 9.19 -19.50 -14.41
C LYS A 233 9.61 -19.10 -15.85
N TRP A 234 10.05 -17.87 -16.07
CA TRP A 234 10.45 -17.34 -17.39
C TRP A 234 11.89 -17.66 -17.77
N PHE A 235 12.71 -18.06 -16.79
CA PHE A 235 14.12 -18.31 -17.01
C PHE A 235 14.45 -19.78 -16.75
N ASN A 236 15.11 -20.40 -17.70
CA ASN A 236 15.95 -21.56 -17.48
C ASN A 236 17.42 -21.13 -17.52
N GLU A 237 18.35 -21.97 -17.11
CA GLU A 237 19.77 -21.62 -17.02
C GLU A 237 20.32 -21.03 -18.33
N TRP A 238 19.96 -21.64 -19.47
CA TRP A 238 20.41 -21.18 -20.78
C TRP A 238 19.87 -19.79 -21.14
N SER A 239 18.56 -19.55 -20.91
CA SER A 239 17.94 -18.27 -21.24
C SER A 239 18.38 -17.14 -20.29
N ALA A 240 18.67 -17.45 -19.03
CA ALA A 240 19.22 -16.51 -18.06
C ALA A 240 20.63 -16.09 -18.46
N GLU A 241 21.50 -17.07 -18.79
CA GLU A 241 22.87 -16.81 -19.25
C GLU A 241 22.92 -15.99 -20.51
N LYS A 242 22.13 -16.36 -21.51
CA LYS A 242 22.05 -15.62 -22.77
C LYS A 242 21.62 -14.17 -22.56
N MET A 243 20.62 -13.93 -21.71
CA MET A 243 20.14 -12.58 -21.42
C MET A 243 21.17 -11.73 -20.67
N ILE A 244 21.95 -12.34 -19.75
CA ILE A 244 23.06 -11.67 -19.09
C ILE A 244 24.13 -11.24 -20.11
N GLN A 245 24.48 -12.11 -21.04
CA GLN A 245 25.45 -11.83 -22.10
C GLN A 245 24.94 -10.74 -23.06
N ASP A 246 23.67 -10.79 -23.45
CA ASP A 246 23.04 -9.80 -24.34
C ASP A 246 23.02 -8.39 -23.69
N PHE A 247 22.69 -8.30 -22.40
CA PHE A 247 22.67 -7.03 -21.69
C PHE A 247 24.08 -6.52 -21.37
N HIS A 248 25.02 -7.41 -21.10
CA HIS A 248 26.44 -7.05 -20.99
C HIS A 248 26.99 -6.53 -22.34
N GLY A 249 26.73 -7.22 -23.42
CA GLY A 249 27.12 -6.81 -24.77
C GLY A 249 26.49 -5.49 -25.24
N SER A 250 25.29 -5.16 -24.74
CA SER A 250 24.61 -3.88 -25.02
C SER A 250 25.00 -2.73 -24.09
N GLY A 251 25.89 -2.97 -23.11
CA GLY A 251 26.37 -1.97 -22.17
C GLY A 251 25.37 -1.62 -21.03
N ARG A 252 24.29 -2.38 -20.89
CA ARG A 252 23.32 -2.22 -19.79
C ARG A 252 23.74 -2.92 -18.50
N LEU A 253 24.64 -3.88 -18.59
CA LEU A 253 25.30 -4.51 -17.46
C LEU A 253 26.78 -4.21 -17.51
N MET A 254 27.33 -3.71 -16.40
CA MET A 254 28.77 -3.56 -16.20
C MET A 254 29.31 -4.73 -15.40
N GLU A 255 30.46 -5.26 -15.83
CA GLU A 255 31.21 -6.26 -15.08
C GLU A 255 32.39 -5.60 -14.37
N SER A 256 32.51 -5.87 -13.07
CA SER A 256 33.66 -5.44 -12.27
C SER A 256 34.01 -6.52 -11.24
N GLY A 257 35.22 -7.07 -11.33
CA GLY A 257 35.72 -8.09 -10.40
C GLY A 257 34.89 -9.38 -10.39
N GLY A 258 34.39 -9.83 -11.56
CA GLY A 258 33.55 -11.03 -11.68
C GLY A 258 32.11 -10.87 -11.22
N LYS A 259 31.67 -9.64 -10.97
CA LYS A 259 30.28 -9.30 -10.61
C LYS A 259 29.67 -8.39 -11.65
N TYR A 260 28.41 -8.63 -11.95
CA TYR A 260 27.60 -7.87 -12.88
C TYR A 260 26.66 -6.94 -12.11
N GLN A 261 26.49 -5.71 -12.58
CA GLN A 261 25.58 -4.72 -12.02
C GLN A 261 24.88 -3.97 -13.15
N TRP A 262 23.61 -3.62 -12.94
CA TRP A 262 22.84 -2.78 -13.85
C TRP A 262 23.37 -1.34 -13.83
N VAL A 263 23.49 -0.73 -15.02
CA VAL A 263 24.00 0.66 -15.19
C VAL A 263 22.85 1.64 -15.18
#